data_ed0a2b473a918b83013ea42fe09b8435
#
_entry.id   ed0a2b473a918b83013ea42fe09b8435
#
_cell.length_a   1.000
_cell.length_b   1.000
_cell.length_c   1.000
_cell.angle_alpha   90.00
_cell.angle_beta   90.00
_cell.angle_gamma   90.00
#
_symmetry.space_group_name_H-M   'P 1'
#
loop_
_entity.id
_entity.type
_entity.pdbx_description
1 polymer ?
#
loop_
_entity_poly.entity_id
_entity_poly.type
_entity_poly.pdbx_seq_one_letter_code
_entity_poly.pdbx_strand_id
1 'polypeptide(L)'
;MPWKNKAFAFVFCIAVASVHSIGLQAEDSRDASRFTYVRLYCGADGETHFQDVTAELREMNFAPPAPPIHIGSDLSTSRAFFGGFEAGWGARDLETRLNHPTPAIQFGIVLQGLFSITSTAGETRRLHPGAVFRLEDTAPCKGHITVVGDQVGFLMFVR
;
A
#
# COMPACT_ATOMS: atom_id res chain seq x y z
N MET A 1 -48.47 -37.69 -44.41
CA MET A 1 -48.48 -36.87 -43.15
C MET A 1 -47.12 -36.27 -42.96
N PRO A 2 -46.93 -34.96 -43.09
CA PRO A 2 -45.61 -34.33 -42.88
C PRO A 2 -45.44 -33.85 -41.46
N TRP A 3 -44.32 -34.23 -40.88
CA TRP A 3 -43.88 -33.85 -39.54
C TRP A 3 -43.35 -32.42 -39.54
N LYS A 4 -43.97 -31.55 -38.76
CA LYS A 4 -43.57 -30.15 -38.59
C LYS A 4 -42.48 -30.09 -37.53
N ASN A 5 -41.24 -29.77 -37.96
CA ASN A 5 -40.14 -29.38 -37.07
C ASN A 5 -40.38 -27.97 -36.52
N LYS A 6 -40.56 -27.85 -35.23
CA LYS A 6 -40.50 -26.55 -34.51
C LYS A 6 -39.08 -26.30 -34.08
N ALA A 7 -38.43 -25.34 -34.70
CA ALA A 7 -37.16 -24.83 -34.25
C ALA A 7 -37.41 -23.91 -33.06
N PHE A 8 -36.83 -24.27 -31.90
CA PHE A 8 -36.75 -23.42 -30.73
C PHE A 8 -35.49 -22.53 -30.87
N ALA A 9 -35.67 -21.24 -31.08
CA ALA A 9 -34.59 -20.28 -30.99
C ALA A 9 -34.30 -19.95 -29.54
N PHE A 10 -33.13 -20.38 -29.04
CA PHE A 10 -32.58 -19.94 -27.76
C PHE A 10 -31.94 -18.57 -27.92
N VAL A 11 -32.56 -17.54 -27.37
CA VAL A 11 -31.97 -16.22 -27.26
C VAL A 11 -31.02 -16.24 -26.07
N PHE A 12 -29.73 -16.25 -26.32
CA PHE A 12 -28.69 -16.10 -25.32
C PHE A 12 -28.55 -14.59 -24.99
N CYS A 13 -29.12 -14.16 -23.86
CA CYS A 13 -28.82 -12.86 -23.31
C CYS A 13 -27.44 -12.89 -22.65
N ILE A 14 -26.44 -12.34 -23.36
CA ILE A 14 -25.11 -12.08 -22.77
C ILE A 14 -25.24 -10.81 -21.93
N ALA A 15 -25.29 -10.99 -20.59
CA ALA A 15 -25.13 -9.87 -19.66
C ALA A 15 -23.68 -9.41 -19.69
N VAL A 16 -23.41 -8.30 -20.35
CA VAL A 16 -22.11 -7.62 -20.28
C VAL A 16 -22.01 -6.96 -18.92
N ALA A 17 -21.31 -7.61 -17.99
CA ALA A 17 -20.94 -6.98 -16.73
C ALA A 17 -19.91 -5.87 -17.02
N SER A 18 -20.34 -4.62 -16.92
CA SER A 18 -19.46 -3.46 -17.01
C SER A 18 -18.52 -3.48 -15.79
N VAL A 19 -17.28 -3.90 -15.98
CA VAL A 19 -16.22 -3.73 -15.01
C VAL A 19 -15.89 -2.24 -14.97
N HIS A 20 -16.43 -1.54 -13.98
CA HIS A 20 -15.99 -0.18 -13.69
C HIS A 20 -14.61 -0.28 -13.08
N SER A 21 -13.59 -0.09 -13.88
CA SER A 21 -12.24 0.22 -13.40
C SER A 21 -12.32 1.56 -12.68
N ILE A 22 -12.34 1.54 -11.36
CA ILE A 22 -12.05 2.72 -10.56
C ILE A 22 -10.56 2.98 -10.79
N GLY A 23 -10.26 3.73 -11.86
CA GLY A 23 -8.96 4.31 -12.04
C GLY A 23 -8.73 5.23 -10.84
N LEU A 24 -7.78 4.88 -9.95
CA LEU A 24 -7.12 5.87 -9.15
C LEU A 24 -6.58 6.90 -10.14
N GLN A 25 -7.28 8.03 -10.27
CA GLN A 25 -6.73 9.19 -10.94
C GLN A 25 -5.50 9.55 -10.11
N ALA A 26 -4.32 9.43 -10.72
CA ALA A 26 -3.15 10.11 -10.20
C ALA A 26 -3.57 11.57 -10.08
N GLU A 27 -3.75 12.05 -8.84
CA GLU A 27 -3.92 13.47 -8.58
C GLU A 27 -2.81 14.19 -9.32
N ASP A 28 -3.17 15.26 -10.03
CA ASP A 28 -2.23 16.06 -10.81
C ASP A 28 -1.10 16.52 -9.89
N SER A 29 0.03 15.82 -9.95
CA SER A 29 1.16 15.93 -9.03
C SER A 29 1.97 17.23 -9.24
N ARG A 30 1.31 18.33 -9.64
CA ARG A 30 1.94 19.65 -9.80
C ARG A 30 1.95 20.45 -8.51
N ASP A 31 1.21 19.98 -7.47
CA ASP A 31 1.19 20.64 -6.17
C ASP A 31 2.22 20.01 -5.25
N ALA A 32 3.38 20.66 -5.12
CA ALA A 32 4.45 20.22 -4.22
C ALA A 32 4.18 20.56 -2.74
N SER A 33 3.06 21.22 -2.42
CA SER A 33 2.72 21.58 -1.04
C SER A 33 2.08 20.45 -0.24
N ARG A 34 1.80 19.30 -0.85
CA ARG A 34 1.11 18.17 -0.23
C ARG A 34 1.77 16.85 -0.59
N PHE A 35 1.87 15.96 0.39
CA PHE A 35 2.41 14.62 0.20
C PHE A 35 1.55 13.60 0.92
N THR A 36 1.08 12.58 0.19
CA THR A 36 0.23 11.52 0.77
C THR A 36 1.02 10.23 0.98
N TYR A 37 0.86 9.61 2.16
CA TYR A 37 1.44 8.33 2.49
C TYR A 37 0.42 7.41 3.18
N VAL A 38 0.67 6.11 3.15
CA VAL A 38 -0.18 5.10 3.80
C VAL A 38 0.25 4.94 5.26
N ARG A 39 -0.69 4.98 6.19
CA ARG A 39 -0.49 4.68 7.61
C ARG A 39 -1.15 3.34 7.95
N LEU A 40 -0.44 2.45 8.60
CA LEU A 40 -0.96 1.26 9.26
C LEU A 40 -0.91 1.48 10.77
N TYR A 41 -2.05 1.42 11.43
CA TYR A 41 -2.18 1.72 12.86
C TYR A 41 -3.03 0.69 13.58
N CYS A 42 -2.90 0.62 14.90
CA CYS A 42 -3.72 -0.21 15.78
C CYS A 42 -5.01 0.53 16.15
N GLY A 43 -6.17 -0.05 15.85
CA GLY A 43 -7.46 0.46 16.28
C GLY A 43 -7.75 0.15 17.75
N ALA A 44 -8.79 0.78 18.29
CA ALA A 44 -9.28 0.51 19.65
C ALA A 44 -9.84 -0.92 19.82
N ASP A 45 -10.16 -1.57 18.70
CA ASP A 45 -10.61 -2.96 18.61
C ASP A 45 -9.44 -3.98 18.66
N GLY A 46 -8.19 -3.49 18.70
CA GLY A 46 -6.97 -4.31 18.66
C GLY A 46 -6.60 -4.82 17.27
N GLU A 47 -7.39 -4.49 16.26
CA GLU A 47 -7.07 -4.80 14.86
C GLU A 47 -6.22 -3.71 14.22
N THR A 48 -5.51 -4.06 13.14
CA THR A 48 -4.78 -3.07 12.35
C THR A 48 -5.64 -2.56 11.19
N HIS A 49 -5.51 -1.29 10.92
CA HIS A 49 -6.26 -0.57 9.89
C HIS A 49 -5.34 0.30 9.06
N PHE A 50 -5.73 0.54 7.79
CA PHE A 50 -5.05 1.51 6.94
C PHE A 50 -5.75 2.87 6.96
N GLN A 51 -4.96 3.90 6.77
CA GLN A 51 -5.39 5.28 6.57
C GLN A 51 -4.46 5.97 5.57
N ASP A 52 -5.03 6.71 4.63
CA ASP A 52 -4.26 7.62 3.79
C ASP A 52 -4.09 8.94 4.54
N VAL A 53 -2.85 9.37 4.72
CA VAL A 53 -2.49 10.58 5.46
C VAL A 53 -1.84 11.56 4.50
N THR A 54 -2.37 12.79 4.45
CA THR A 54 -1.77 13.87 3.68
C THR A 54 -0.97 14.78 4.61
N ALA A 55 0.33 14.90 4.35
CA ALA A 55 1.21 15.85 5.01
C ALA A 55 1.18 17.17 4.23
N GLU A 56 0.96 18.28 4.93
CA GLU A 56 1.08 19.63 4.39
C GLU A 56 2.55 20.06 4.44
N LEU A 57 3.07 20.54 3.31
CA LEU A 57 4.43 21.03 3.17
C LEU A 57 4.39 22.55 3.00
N ARG A 58 5.35 23.27 3.55
CA ARG A 58 5.43 24.73 3.50
C ARG A 58 6.64 25.16 2.68
N GLU A 59 6.45 26.18 1.85
CA GLU A 59 7.55 26.77 1.11
C GLU A 59 8.61 27.31 2.07
N MET A 60 9.87 26.96 1.81
CA MET A 60 11.02 27.36 2.61
C MET A 60 12.23 27.64 1.73
N ASN A 61 12.94 28.69 2.06
CA ASN A 61 14.23 29.03 1.44
C ASN A 61 15.34 28.18 2.08
N PHE A 62 15.38 26.90 1.72
CA PHE A 62 16.17 25.87 2.41
C PHE A 62 17.67 25.95 2.13
N ALA A 63 18.07 26.21 0.90
CA ALA A 63 19.48 26.15 0.49
C ALA A 63 19.82 27.27 -0.54
N PRO A 64 19.83 28.58 -0.16
CA PRO A 64 20.19 29.66 -1.09
C PRO A 64 21.60 29.46 -1.69
N PRO A 65 21.83 29.78 -2.98
CA PRO A 65 20.94 30.46 -3.90
C PRO A 65 19.97 29.58 -4.68
N ALA A 66 19.77 28.29 -4.32
CA ALA A 66 18.77 27.44 -4.94
C ALA A 66 17.35 28.01 -4.69
N PRO A 67 16.40 27.80 -5.63
CA PRO A 67 15.02 28.21 -5.42
C PRO A 67 14.41 27.59 -4.16
N PRO A 68 13.36 28.20 -3.56
CA PRO A 68 12.62 27.62 -2.44
C PRO A 68 12.06 26.24 -2.76
N ILE A 69 11.93 25.41 -1.74
CA ILE A 69 11.30 24.08 -1.81
C ILE A 69 10.20 23.97 -0.75
N HIS A 70 9.32 23.00 -0.89
CA HIS A 70 8.29 22.69 0.12
C HIS A 70 8.81 21.65 1.10
N ILE A 71 8.76 21.96 2.40
CA ILE A 71 9.24 21.10 3.49
C ILE A 71 8.12 20.84 4.48
N GLY A 72 7.98 19.58 4.90
CA GLY A 72 7.10 19.16 5.98
C GLY A 72 7.73 19.42 7.35
N SER A 73 7.01 18.98 8.38
CA SER A 73 7.55 18.99 9.74
C SER A 73 8.71 18.02 9.88
N ASP A 74 9.72 18.40 10.66
CA ASP A 74 10.82 17.53 11.01
C ASP A 74 10.32 16.26 11.71
N LEU A 75 10.93 15.12 11.36
CA LEU A 75 10.73 13.85 12.03
C LEU A 75 11.93 13.58 12.93
N SER A 76 11.67 13.39 14.23
CA SER A 76 12.70 12.91 15.12
C SER A 76 13.00 11.46 14.79
N THR A 77 14.16 11.20 14.19
CA THR A 77 14.59 9.88 13.77
C THR A 77 15.89 9.49 14.47
N SER A 78 16.01 8.23 14.87
CA SER A 78 17.21 7.69 15.50
C SER A 78 18.02 6.78 14.58
N ARG A 79 17.38 6.20 13.57
CA ARG A 79 17.99 5.21 12.68
C ARG A 79 17.36 5.25 11.29
N ALA A 80 18.21 5.08 10.28
CA ALA A 80 17.81 4.74 8.93
C ALA A 80 18.62 3.53 8.46
N PHE A 81 17.96 2.56 7.78
CA PHE A 81 18.61 1.34 7.32
C PHE A 81 17.86 0.74 6.14
N PHE A 82 18.56 -0.10 5.36
CA PHE A 82 17.97 -0.82 4.25
C PHE A 82 17.55 -2.22 4.69
N GLY A 83 16.38 -2.66 4.21
CA GLY A 83 15.90 -4.03 4.32
C GLY A 83 15.82 -4.68 2.94
N GLY A 84 16.38 -5.87 2.77
CA GLY A 84 16.26 -6.68 1.58
C GLY A 84 15.38 -7.90 1.83
N PHE A 85 14.55 -8.24 0.86
CA PHE A 85 13.56 -9.32 0.94
C PHE A 85 13.68 -10.20 -0.29
N GLU A 86 13.73 -11.51 -0.08
CA GLU A 86 13.72 -12.48 -1.15
C GLU A 86 12.42 -12.41 -1.97
N ALA A 87 12.49 -12.77 -3.24
CA ALA A 87 11.29 -12.93 -4.07
C ALA A 87 10.33 -13.94 -3.44
N GLY A 88 9.06 -13.56 -3.33
CA GLY A 88 8.02 -14.37 -2.68
C GLY A 88 8.14 -14.48 -1.16
N TRP A 89 8.92 -13.61 -0.51
CA TRP A 89 8.98 -13.57 0.96
C TRP A 89 7.58 -13.40 1.56
N GLY A 90 7.25 -14.18 2.59
CA GLY A 90 5.92 -14.20 3.22
C GLY A 90 4.82 -14.90 2.42
N ALA A 91 5.07 -15.34 1.17
CA ALA A 91 4.09 -16.04 0.34
C ALA A 91 4.23 -17.56 0.34
N ARG A 92 5.44 -18.08 0.63
CA ARG A 92 5.80 -19.49 0.40
C ARG A 92 5.08 -20.46 1.31
N ASP A 93 4.61 -20.01 2.43
CA ASP A 93 3.93 -20.86 3.41
C ASP A 93 2.68 -20.15 3.92
N LEU A 94 1.54 -20.54 3.36
CA LEU A 94 0.24 -19.97 3.75
C LEU A 94 -0.15 -20.32 5.19
N GLU A 95 0.35 -21.44 5.72
CA GLU A 95 0.06 -21.88 7.08
C GLU A 95 0.89 -21.13 8.12
N THR A 96 2.06 -20.63 7.73
CA THR A 96 2.96 -19.86 8.59
C THR A 96 2.93 -18.35 8.32
N ARG A 97 2.00 -17.85 7.51
CA ARG A 97 1.74 -16.41 7.40
C ARG A 97 1.32 -15.87 8.76
N LEU A 98 2.29 -15.50 9.55
CA LEU A 98 2.03 -14.96 10.87
C LEU A 98 1.89 -13.44 10.77
N ASN A 99 0.81 -12.93 11.36
CA ASN A 99 0.77 -11.53 11.71
C ASN A 99 1.95 -11.21 12.62
N HIS A 100 2.63 -10.13 12.31
CA HIS A 100 3.75 -9.65 13.13
C HIS A 100 3.60 -8.14 13.36
N PRO A 101 3.67 -7.68 14.62
CA PRO A 101 3.69 -6.26 14.90
C PRO A 101 5.01 -5.65 14.45
N THR A 102 4.98 -4.38 14.07
CA THR A 102 6.22 -3.66 13.80
C THR A 102 7.04 -3.52 15.09
N PRO A 103 8.38 -3.68 15.05
CA PRO A 103 9.20 -3.61 16.27
C PRO A 103 9.29 -2.21 16.87
N ALA A 104 9.05 -1.18 16.07
CA ALA A 104 8.97 0.21 16.49
C ALA A 104 8.20 1.02 15.45
N ILE A 105 7.61 2.14 15.84
CA ILE A 105 7.01 3.09 14.87
C ILE A 105 8.08 3.51 13.88
N GLN A 106 7.79 3.36 12.58
CA GLN A 106 8.75 3.62 11.54
C GLN A 106 8.08 3.97 10.21
N PHE A 107 8.79 4.73 9.39
CA PHE A 107 8.46 4.85 7.97
C PHE A 107 9.17 3.76 7.17
N GLY A 108 8.50 3.29 6.11
CA GLY A 108 9.08 2.48 5.06
C GLY A 108 8.93 3.20 3.72
N ILE A 109 9.96 3.13 2.92
CA ILE A 109 9.98 3.64 1.55
C ILE A 109 10.31 2.49 0.63
N VAL A 110 9.42 2.19 -0.31
CA VAL A 110 9.66 1.11 -1.28
C VAL A 110 10.65 1.61 -2.32
N LEU A 111 11.82 0.98 -2.37
CA LEU A 111 12.87 1.28 -3.34
C LEU A 111 12.75 0.39 -4.57
N GLN A 112 12.40 -0.89 -4.36
CA GLN A 112 12.28 -1.89 -5.43
C GLN A 112 11.32 -3.00 -5.01
N GLY A 113 10.69 -3.65 -6.00
CA GLY A 113 9.77 -4.76 -5.80
C GLY A 113 8.35 -4.31 -5.48
N LEU A 114 7.46 -5.27 -5.30
CA LEU A 114 6.07 -5.07 -4.91
C LEU A 114 5.87 -5.64 -3.52
N PHE A 115 5.37 -4.83 -2.60
CA PHE A 115 4.99 -5.24 -1.25
C PHE A 115 3.47 -5.23 -1.11
N SER A 116 2.90 -6.33 -0.66
CA SER A 116 1.49 -6.42 -0.29
C SER A 116 1.42 -6.52 1.23
N ILE A 117 0.83 -5.52 1.88
CA ILE A 117 0.63 -5.50 3.33
C ILE A 117 -0.86 -5.71 3.61
N THR A 118 -1.17 -6.72 4.41
CA THR A 118 -2.55 -7.04 4.81
C THR A 118 -2.73 -6.75 6.29
N SER A 119 -3.67 -5.89 6.62
CA SER A 119 -4.08 -5.59 7.98
C SER A 119 -4.88 -6.74 8.60
N THR A 120 -4.97 -6.82 9.91
CA THR A 120 -5.82 -7.82 10.58
C THR A 120 -7.31 -7.55 10.41
N ALA A 121 -7.71 -6.35 10.05
CA ALA A 121 -9.07 -6.03 9.60
C ALA A 121 -9.39 -6.55 8.18
N GLY A 122 -8.41 -7.16 7.48
CA GLY A 122 -8.60 -7.84 6.19
C GLY A 122 -8.34 -6.97 4.95
N GLU A 123 -8.01 -5.69 5.10
CA GLU A 123 -7.65 -4.83 3.97
C GLU A 123 -6.21 -5.11 3.53
N THR A 124 -5.97 -5.15 2.21
CA THR A 124 -4.64 -5.29 1.62
C THR A 124 -4.28 -4.07 0.80
N ARG A 125 -3.11 -3.49 1.07
CA ARG A 125 -2.50 -2.42 0.27
C ARG A 125 -1.32 -2.97 -0.52
N ARG A 126 -1.25 -2.60 -1.80
CA ARG A 126 -0.13 -2.91 -2.70
C ARG A 126 0.75 -1.68 -2.83
N LEU A 127 2.01 -1.82 -2.40
CA LEU A 127 2.97 -0.74 -2.34
C LEU A 127 4.04 -0.95 -3.41
N HIS A 128 4.09 -0.05 -4.37
CA HIS A 128 5.03 -0.04 -5.49
C HIS A 128 6.25 0.83 -5.16
N PRO A 129 7.34 0.75 -5.93
CA PRO A 129 8.48 1.65 -5.81
C PRO A 129 8.06 3.13 -5.79
N GLY A 130 8.59 3.87 -4.83
CA GLY A 130 8.20 5.25 -4.54
C GLY A 130 7.09 5.38 -3.49
N ALA A 131 6.37 4.31 -3.15
CA ALA A 131 5.38 4.36 -2.08
C ALA A 131 6.05 4.59 -0.73
N VAL A 132 5.46 5.49 0.06
CA VAL A 132 5.84 5.75 1.45
C VAL A 132 4.72 5.24 2.34
N PHE A 133 5.09 4.56 3.40
CA PHE A 133 4.14 4.06 4.39
C PHE A 133 4.69 4.22 5.81
N ARG A 134 3.80 4.31 6.78
CA ARG A 134 4.13 4.40 8.19
C ARG A 134 3.50 3.25 8.95
N LEU A 135 4.32 2.51 9.69
CA LEU A 135 3.90 1.41 10.55
C LEU A 135 3.85 1.89 12.00
N GLU A 136 2.67 1.77 12.62
CA GLU A 136 2.41 2.14 14.02
C GLU A 136 1.79 0.97 14.82
N ASP A 137 1.73 -0.19 14.23
CA ASP A 137 1.13 -1.41 14.78
C ASP A 137 2.10 -2.17 15.70
N THR A 138 2.73 -1.46 16.64
CA THR A 138 3.62 -2.06 17.64
C THR A 138 2.85 -2.96 18.61
N ALA A 139 3.55 -3.90 19.27
CA ALA A 139 2.95 -4.70 20.33
C ALA A 139 2.29 -3.80 21.39
N PRO A 140 1.09 -4.15 21.94
CA PRO A 140 0.41 -5.47 21.84
C PRO A 140 -0.53 -5.64 20.65
N CYS A 141 -0.46 -4.79 19.61
CA CYS A 141 -1.29 -4.94 18.44
C CYS A 141 -1.05 -6.29 17.72
N LYS A 142 -2.05 -6.81 17.04
CA LYS A 142 -1.96 -8.10 16.33
C LYS A 142 -0.98 -8.07 15.15
N GLY A 143 -0.61 -6.86 14.67
CA GLY A 143 0.33 -6.70 13.58
C GLY A 143 -0.31 -6.79 12.19
N HIS A 144 0.51 -7.19 11.23
CA HIS A 144 0.13 -7.29 9.81
C HIS A 144 0.85 -8.46 9.14
N ILE A 145 0.39 -8.81 7.94
CA ILE A 145 1.08 -9.75 7.06
C ILE A 145 1.74 -8.95 5.95
N THR A 146 3.01 -9.22 5.66
CA THR A 146 3.71 -8.69 4.50
C THR A 146 4.05 -9.81 3.52
N VAL A 147 3.79 -9.58 2.24
CA VAL A 147 4.17 -10.47 1.13
C VAL A 147 4.91 -9.68 0.08
N VAL A 148 6.06 -10.20 -0.35
CA VAL A 148 6.84 -9.65 -1.46
C VAL A 148 6.47 -10.39 -2.76
N GLY A 149 6.41 -9.68 -3.86
CA GLY A 149 6.09 -10.23 -5.17
C GLY A 149 7.16 -11.19 -5.71
N ASP A 150 7.13 -11.44 -7.00
CA ASP A 150 7.99 -12.39 -7.73
C ASP A 150 9.42 -11.90 -7.97
N GLN A 151 9.72 -10.67 -7.58
CA GLN A 151 11.05 -10.07 -7.63
C GLN A 151 11.55 -9.75 -6.22
N VAL A 152 12.86 -9.63 -6.05
CA VAL A 152 13.45 -9.15 -4.79
C VAL A 152 12.93 -7.78 -4.43
N GLY A 153 12.67 -7.56 -3.15
CA GLY A 153 12.18 -6.29 -2.62
C GLY A 153 13.24 -5.58 -1.79
N PHE A 154 13.31 -4.25 -1.93
CA PHE A 154 14.15 -3.41 -1.07
C PHE A 154 13.33 -2.29 -0.48
N LEU A 155 13.48 -2.08 0.81
CA LEU A 155 12.90 -0.97 1.57
C LEU A 155 14.01 -0.14 2.20
N MET A 156 13.75 1.15 2.36
CA MET A 156 14.42 1.98 3.34
C MET A 156 13.51 2.19 4.53
N PHE A 157 13.98 1.89 5.72
CA PHE A 157 13.29 2.16 6.97
C PHE A 157 13.89 3.37 7.67
N VAL A 158 13.01 4.19 8.27
CA VAL A 158 13.38 5.38 9.05
C VAL A 158 12.61 5.36 10.36
N ARG A 159 13.31 5.37 11.51
CA ARG A 159 12.74 5.33 12.86
C ARG A 159 13.57 6.08 13.91
#